data_4b874fd7824adbef1d5263be55ada7e1
#
_entry.id   4b874fd7824adbef1d5263be55ada7e1
#
_cell.length_a   1.000
_cell.length_b   1.000
_cell.length_c   1.000
_cell.angle_alpha   90.00
_cell.angle_beta   90.00
_cell.angle_gamma   90.00
#
_symmetry.space_group_name_H-M   'P 1'
#
loop_
_entity.id
_entity.type
_entity.pdbx_description
1 polymer ?
#
loop_
_entity_poly.entity_id
_entity_poly.type
_entity_poly.pdbx_seq_one_letter_code
_entity_poly.pdbx_strand_id
1 'polypeptide(L)'
;MIVLNRLRLGTVVAFVALSLPSAHTLAQSAQPIPSPSAPALRQPPNVGDAKAAATAYHDSGEYGRDLAVVTSEAGAWIVQRGPQVSRPALVLDIDDTALTNWEVIKADDFGRIIGGPCDALPDGPCGWAAWDLLGKAPVIEPTLRVFQQARSLNVAVFFITGRPESQRLATEQNLRNVGYEGYAALHMVPEATHYASAAAFKAPVRAAIERDGYTIIASMGDQPSDLAGGHAEQPFLLPNPFYRIP
;
A
#
# COMPACT_ATOMS: atom_id res chain seq x y z
N MET A 1 -49.03 77.15 -1.63
CA MET A 1 -48.89 78.05 -2.82
C MET A 1 -48.84 77.09 -4.00
N ILE A 2 -49.99 76.83 -4.62
CA ILE A 2 -50.47 77.38 -5.87
C ILE A 2 -49.52 76.94 -7.03
N VAL A 3 -49.90 76.07 -7.88
CA VAL A 3 -50.81 75.98 -9.04
C VAL A 3 -49.90 75.52 -10.21
N LEU A 4 -50.20 74.74 -11.14
CA LEU A 4 -51.20 74.57 -12.17
C LEU A 4 -50.90 73.34 -13.04
N ASN A 5 -51.85 72.59 -13.19
CA ASN A 5 -52.45 71.87 -14.28
C ASN A 5 -52.03 72.32 -15.71
N ARG A 6 -51.62 71.41 -16.57
CA ARG A 6 -51.93 71.46 -17.99
C ARG A 6 -52.12 70.10 -18.61
N LEU A 7 -53.32 69.82 -18.95
CA LEU A 7 -53.77 68.84 -19.93
C LEU A 7 -53.10 69.08 -21.29
N ARG A 8 -52.61 68.07 -21.97
CA ARG A 8 -52.55 68.03 -23.42
C ARG A 8 -53.04 66.72 -23.98
N LEU A 9 -54.10 66.84 -24.76
CA LEU A 9 -54.61 65.85 -25.69
C LEU A 9 -53.55 65.46 -26.71
N GLY A 10 -53.51 64.23 -27.14
CA GLY A 10 -52.65 63.84 -28.25
C GLY A 10 -52.82 62.39 -28.69
N THR A 11 -53.71 62.18 -29.59
CA THR A 11 -53.68 61.29 -30.76
C THR A 11 -53.45 59.81 -30.53
N VAL A 12 -54.50 59.02 -30.63
CA VAL A 12 -54.55 57.59 -30.79
C VAL A 12 -54.06 57.23 -32.21
N VAL A 13 -52.91 56.54 -32.32
CA VAL A 13 -52.51 55.87 -33.55
C VAL A 13 -52.75 54.39 -33.34
N ALA A 14 -53.68 53.82 -34.07
CA ALA A 14 -53.95 52.38 -34.10
C ALA A 14 -52.90 51.73 -34.96
N PHE A 15 -52.04 50.89 -34.32
CA PHE A 15 -51.18 49.95 -35.01
C PHE A 15 -51.91 48.62 -35.21
N VAL A 16 -52.18 48.28 -36.46
CA VAL A 16 -52.61 46.93 -36.85
C VAL A 16 -51.45 46.06 -36.79
N ALA A 17 -51.43 45.19 -35.80
CA ALA A 17 -50.40 44.11 -35.69
C ALA A 17 -50.77 42.97 -36.63
N LEU A 18 -49.99 42.78 -37.70
CA LEU A 18 -49.98 41.55 -38.50
C LEU A 18 -49.34 40.41 -37.66
N SER A 19 -50.14 39.49 -37.24
CA SER A 19 -49.66 38.23 -36.61
C SER A 19 -49.13 37.25 -37.68
N LEU A 20 -47.85 37.12 -37.75
CA LEU A 20 -47.20 36.02 -38.49
C LEU A 20 -47.34 34.69 -37.70
N PRO A 21 -47.67 33.58 -38.34
CA PRO A 21 -47.72 32.28 -37.64
C PRO A 21 -46.31 31.81 -37.27
N SER A 22 -46.04 31.65 -35.99
CA SER A 22 -44.81 31.00 -35.49
C SER A 22 -44.80 29.52 -35.88
N ALA A 23 -43.91 29.18 -36.78
CA ALA A 23 -43.61 27.76 -37.05
C ALA A 23 -42.97 27.15 -35.82
N HIS A 24 -43.71 26.36 -35.06
CA HIS A 24 -43.16 25.52 -34.00
C HIS A 24 -42.43 24.34 -34.65
N THR A 25 -41.13 24.45 -34.77
CA THR A 25 -40.26 23.34 -35.08
C THR A 25 -40.28 22.41 -33.86
N LEU A 26 -40.99 21.29 -33.95
CA LEU A 26 -40.90 20.22 -32.96
C LEU A 26 -39.47 19.63 -33.05
N ALA A 27 -38.60 20.07 -32.16
CA ALA A 27 -37.36 19.40 -31.93
C ALA A 27 -37.69 17.98 -31.36
N GLN A 28 -37.68 17.00 -32.25
CA GLN A 28 -37.73 15.59 -31.84
C GLN A 28 -36.49 15.35 -31.01
N SER A 29 -36.64 15.23 -29.67
CA SER A 29 -35.61 14.75 -28.80
C SER A 29 -35.28 13.33 -29.21
N ALA A 30 -34.11 13.15 -29.84
CA ALA A 30 -33.57 11.80 -30.11
C ALA A 30 -33.44 11.09 -28.77
N GLN A 31 -34.29 10.08 -28.57
CA GLN A 31 -34.13 9.19 -27.42
C GLN A 31 -32.78 8.49 -27.56
N PRO A 32 -31.97 8.41 -26.48
CA PRO A 32 -30.74 7.65 -26.52
C PRO A 32 -31.09 6.19 -26.85
N ILE A 33 -30.47 5.67 -27.91
CA ILE A 33 -30.56 4.27 -28.27
C ILE A 33 -30.07 3.48 -27.05
N PRO A 34 -30.87 2.59 -26.44
CA PRO A 34 -30.38 1.76 -25.35
C PRO A 34 -29.20 0.94 -25.89
N SER A 35 -28.02 1.17 -25.31
CA SER A 35 -26.88 0.30 -25.58
C SER A 35 -27.27 -1.12 -25.25
N PRO A 36 -27.06 -2.09 -26.16
CA PRO A 36 -27.32 -3.48 -25.84
C PRO A 36 -26.54 -3.79 -24.56
N SER A 37 -27.22 -4.27 -23.52
CA SER A 37 -26.59 -4.79 -22.33
C SER A 37 -25.78 -6.01 -22.77
N ALA A 38 -24.47 -5.80 -23.01
CA ALA A 38 -23.56 -6.89 -23.24
C ALA A 38 -23.69 -7.85 -22.05
N PRO A 39 -23.76 -9.17 -22.29
CA PRO A 39 -23.75 -10.13 -21.20
C PRO A 39 -22.54 -9.79 -20.33
N ALA A 40 -22.74 -9.72 -19.00
CA ALA A 40 -21.66 -9.39 -18.07
C ALA A 40 -20.55 -10.43 -18.25
N LEU A 41 -19.56 -10.10 -19.06
CA LEU A 41 -18.38 -10.93 -19.27
C LEU A 41 -17.67 -11.04 -17.93
N ARG A 42 -17.36 -12.24 -17.48
CA ARG A 42 -16.56 -12.53 -16.30
C ARG A 42 -15.06 -12.30 -16.61
N GLN A 43 -14.73 -11.17 -17.19
CA GLN A 43 -13.31 -10.81 -17.36
C GLN A 43 -12.74 -10.27 -16.05
N PRO A 44 -11.48 -10.54 -15.76
CA PRO A 44 -10.76 -9.88 -14.66
C PRO A 44 -10.77 -8.36 -14.81
N PRO A 45 -10.52 -7.58 -13.72
CA PRO A 45 -10.24 -6.15 -13.83
C PRO A 45 -9.12 -5.86 -14.83
N ASN A 46 -9.19 -4.72 -15.50
CA ASN A 46 -8.13 -4.30 -16.41
C ASN A 46 -6.84 -4.04 -15.62
N VAL A 47 -5.73 -4.63 -16.06
CA VAL A 47 -4.44 -4.52 -15.36
C VAL A 47 -3.94 -3.07 -15.35
N GLY A 48 -4.14 -2.31 -16.43
CA GLY A 48 -3.78 -0.88 -16.49
C GLY A 48 -4.54 -0.05 -15.46
N ASP A 49 -5.86 -0.30 -15.31
CA ASP A 49 -6.67 0.38 -14.30
C ASP A 49 -6.22 0.01 -12.88
N ALA A 50 -5.87 -1.25 -12.65
CA ALA A 50 -5.36 -1.72 -11.37
C ALA A 50 -4.02 -1.05 -11.00
N LYS A 51 -3.10 -0.92 -11.96
CA LYS A 51 -1.81 -0.21 -11.77
C LYS A 51 -2.03 1.27 -11.49
N ALA A 52 -2.92 1.93 -12.23
CA ALA A 52 -3.27 3.32 -12.00
C ALA A 52 -3.86 3.54 -10.60
N ALA A 53 -4.75 2.66 -10.16
CA ALA A 53 -5.34 2.71 -8.83
C ALA A 53 -4.28 2.48 -7.73
N ALA A 54 -3.38 1.52 -7.90
CA ALA A 54 -2.28 1.24 -6.97
C ALA A 54 -1.31 2.44 -6.85
N THR A 55 -0.98 3.07 -7.99
CA THR A 55 -0.17 4.30 -8.02
C THR A 55 -0.85 5.45 -7.28
N ALA A 56 -2.14 5.69 -7.56
CA ALA A 56 -2.91 6.73 -6.88
C ALA A 56 -3.01 6.49 -5.37
N TYR A 57 -3.22 5.25 -4.95
CA TYR A 57 -3.26 4.85 -3.54
C TYR A 57 -1.95 5.18 -2.81
N HIS A 58 -0.80 4.88 -3.43
CA HIS A 58 0.50 5.25 -2.87
C HIS A 58 0.69 6.78 -2.87
N ASP A 59 0.57 7.43 -4.03
CA ASP A 59 0.96 8.83 -4.23
C ASP A 59 0.02 9.83 -3.53
N SER A 60 -1.24 9.44 -3.24
CA SER A 60 -2.17 10.23 -2.39
C SER A 60 -1.83 10.20 -0.90
N GLY A 61 -0.89 9.34 -0.48
CA GLY A 61 -0.56 9.10 0.92
C GLY A 61 -1.58 8.21 1.66
N GLU A 62 -2.58 7.64 0.97
CA GLU A 62 -3.54 6.72 1.58
C GLU A 62 -2.84 5.44 2.06
N TYR A 63 -1.93 4.89 1.25
CA TYR A 63 -1.07 3.78 1.65
C TYR A 63 -0.36 4.02 2.98
N GLY A 64 0.27 5.19 3.13
CA GLY A 64 0.96 5.56 4.38
C GLY A 64 0.00 5.69 5.58
N ARG A 65 -1.23 6.17 5.35
CA ARG A 65 -2.27 6.23 6.41
C ARG A 65 -2.71 4.84 6.84
N ASP A 66 -2.91 3.92 5.89
CA ASP A 66 -3.33 2.56 6.19
C ASP A 66 -2.21 1.76 6.88
N LEU A 67 -0.95 1.94 6.48
CA LEU A 67 0.20 1.45 7.23
C LEU A 67 0.18 1.94 8.68
N ALA A 68 -0.10 3.22 8.90
CA ALA A 68 -0.15 3.80 10.25
C ALA A 68 -1.28 3.22 11.10
N VAL A 69 -2.43 2.88 10.53
CA VAL A 69 -3.54 2.22 11.24
C VAL A 69 -3.08 0.87 11.78
N VAL A 70 -2.60 -0.03 10.91
CA VAL A 70 -2.19 -1.38 11.31
C VAL A 70 -1.02 -1.36 12.29
N THR A 71 -0.03 -0.49 12.06
CA THR A 71 1.13 -0.36 12.96
C THR A 71 0.76 0.23 14.32
N SER A 72 -0.23 1.13 14.38
CA SER A 72 -0.77 1.63 15.65
C SER A 72 -1.45 0.53 16.48
N GLU A 73 -2.24 -0.33 15.82
CA GLU A 73 -2.86 -1.49 16.45
C GLU A 73 -1.79 -2.47 16.99
N ALA A 74 -0.76 -2.76 16.19
CA ALA A 74 0.35 -3.61 16.61
C ALA A 74 1.11 -3.02 17.81
N GLY A 75 1.39 -1.71 17.78
CA GLY A 75 2.02 -1.00 18.88
C GLY A 75 1.20 -1.06 20.17
N ALA A 76 -0.11 -0.82 20.07
CA ALA A 76 -1.02 -0.91 21.23
C ALA A 76 -1.05 -2.33 21.82
N TRP A 77 -1.11 -3.35 20.97
CA TRP A 77 -1.04 -4.75 21.39
C TRP A 77 0.28 -5.07 22.11
N ILE A 78 1.42 -4.65 21.55
CA ILE A 78 2.75 -4.85 22.15
C ILE A 78 2.85 -4.20 23.53
N VAL A 79 2.34 -2.98 23.70
CA VAL A 79 2.29 -2.30 25.00
C VAL A 79 1.47 -3.08 26.01
N GLN A 80 0.32 -3.58 25.59
CA GLN A 80 -0.58 -4.34 26.46
C GLN A 80 0.00 -5.72 26.80
N ARG A 81 0.51 -6.45 25.83
CA ARG A 81 0.86 -7.87 25.98
C ARG A 81 2.28 -8.09 26.45
N GLY A 82 3.23 -7.25 26.02
CA GLY A 82 4.66 -7.41 26.33
C GLY A 82 4.96 -7.60 27.81
N PRO A 83 4.45 -6.77 28.73
CA PRO A 83 4.71 -6.90 30.17
C PRO A 83 4.13 -8.18 30.82
N GLN A 84 3.21 -8.87 30.13
CA GLN A 84 2.54 -10.08 30.65
C GLN A 84 3.30 -11.37 30.32
N VAL A 85 4.39 -11.26 29.55
CA VAL A 85 5.13 -12.40 29.02
C VAL A 85 6.60 -12.32 29.45
N SER A 86 7.20 -13.43 29.85
CA SER A 86 8.57 -13.45 30.38
C SER A 86 9.66 -13.16 29.32
N ARG A 87 9.47 -13.59 28.10
CA ARG A 87 10.39 -13.37 26.97
C ARG A 87 9.59 -12.99 25.71
N PRO A 88 8.97 -11.80 25.71
CA PRO A 88 8.16 -11.37 24.58
C PRO A 88 9.02 -11.14 23.33
N ALA A 89 8.49 -11.50 22.16
CA ALA A 89 9.12 -11.28 20.88
C ALA A 89 8.14 -10.67 19.87
N LEU A 90 8.69 -9.82 19.00
CA LEU A 90 8.06 -9.30 17.78
C LEU A 90 8.80 -9.89 16.59
N VAL A 91 8.08 -10.41 15.61
CA VAL A 91 8.63 -10.83 14.32
C VAL A 91 8.22 -9.80 13.26
N LEU A 92 9.17 -9.34 12.47
CA LEU A 92 8.99 -8.42 11.34
C LEU A 92 9.50 -9.07 10.06
N ASP A 93 8.74 -8.93 8.97
CA ASP A 93 9.28 -9.06 7.63
C ASP A 93 10.07 -7.80 7.24
N ILE A 94 10.76 -7.81 6.11
CA ILE A 94 11.58 -6.69 5.63
C ILE A 94 10.92 -5.97 4.45
N ASP A 95 10.67 -6.67 3.34
CA ASP A 95 10.25 -6.07 2.09
C ASP A 95 8.81 -5.56 2.18
N ASP A 96 8.61 -4.26 1.94
CA ASP A 96 7.34 -3.54 2.11
C ASP A 96 6.66 -3.70 3.49
N THR A 97 7.48 -4.12 4.46
CA THR A 97 7.14 -4.17 5.90
C THR A 97 8.03 -3.23 6.71
N ALA A 98 9.33 -3.42 6.70
CA ALA A 98 10.31 -2.55 7.36
C ALA A 98 10.93 -1.54 6.38
N LEU A 99 11.18 -1.97 5.16
CA LEU A 99 11.77 -1.21 4.06
C LEU A 99 10.79 -1.17 2.90
N THR A 100 10.68 -0.01 2.24
CA THR A 100 9.82 0.09 1.04
C THR A 100 10.61 -0.16 -0.23
N ASN A 101 9.99 -0.89 -1.16
CA ASN A 101 10.52 -1.17 -2.49
C ASN A 101 9.76 -0.38 -3.58
N TRP A 102 9.04 0.68 -3.21
CA TRP A 102 8.21 1.45 -4.12
C TRP A 102 8.95 1.93 -5.37
N GLU A 103 10.21 2.34 -5.24
CA GLU A 103 11.03 2.82 -6.35
C GLU A 103 11.19 1.73 -7.43
N VAL A 104 11.55 0.50 -7.03
CA VAL A 104 11.72 -0.61 -7.96
C VAL A 104 10.37 -1.11 -8.47
N ILE A 105 9.34 -1.19 -7.63
CA ILE A 105 7.99 -1.60 -8.02
C ILE A 105 7.47 -0.71 -9.15
N LYS A 106 7.63 0.60 -9.01
CA LYS A 106 7.19 1.59 -9.99
C LYS A 106 8.02 1.52 -11.28
N ALA A 107 9.34 1.41 -11.17
CA ALA A 107 10.25 1.33 -12.31
C ALA A 107 10.02 0.05 -13.15
N ASP A 108 9.63 -1.04 -12.50
CA ASP A 108 9.31 -2.32 -13.13
C ASP A 108 7.84 -2.44 -13.60
N ASP A 109 7.09 -1.33 -13.60
CA ASP A 109 5.68 -1.29 -13.98
C ASP A 109 4.85 -2.37 -13.23
N PHE A 110 5.05 -2.49 -11.91
CA PHE A 110 4.48 -3.52 -11.04
C PHE A 110 4.86 -4.96 -11.40
N GLY A 111 5.87 -5.13 -12.25
CA GLY A 111 6.50 -6.43 -12.48
C GLY A 111 7.49 -6.77 -11.38
N ARG A 112 7.57 -8.04 -10.98
CA ARG A 112 8.59 -8.51 -10.04
C ARG A 112 9.72 -9.18 -10.82
N ILE A 113 10.66 -8.38 -11.31
CA ILE A 113 11.82 -8.81 -12.09
C ILE A 113 12.94 -9.17 -11.12
N ILE A 114 13.23 -10.46 -10.96
CA ILE A 114 14.22 -10.90 -9.95
C ILE A 114 15.65 -10.63 -10.39
N GLY A 115 15.99 -11.00 -11.62
CA GLY A 115 17.37 -10.88 -12.17
C GLY A 115 17.56 -9.60 -12.98
N GLY A 116 18.79 -9.31 -13.31
CA GLY A 116 19.17 -8.16 -14.11
C GLY A 116 19.85 -7.06 -13.29
N PRO A 117 20.44 -6.05 -13.97
CA PRO A 117 21.06 -4.90 -13.32
C PRO A 117 20.00 -3.97 -12.70
N CYS A 118 20.42 -3.06 -11.85
CA CYS A 118 19.62 -1.98 -11.30
C CYS A 118 20.40 -0.67 -11.43
N ASP A 119 20.66 -0.23 -12.64
CA ASP A 119 21.47 0.94 -13.00
C ASP A 119 20.69 1.99 -13.80
N ALA A 120 19.41 1.72 -14.09
CA ALA A 120 18.54 2.60 -14.89
C ALA A 120 17.45 3.30 -14.06
N LEU A 121 17.45 3.19 -12.74
CA LEU A 121 16.47 3.89 -11.89
C LEU A 121 16.62 5.42 -12.00
N PRO A 122 15.51 6.16 -11.97
CA PRO A 122 14.12 5.71 -11.82
C PRO A 122 13.41 5.37 -13.15
N ASP A 123 14.07 5.47 -14.29
CA ASP A 123 13.43 5.48 -15.61
C ASP A 123 13.42 4.11 -16.33
N GLY A 124 14.02 3.10 -15.74
CA GLY A 124 14.11 1.78 -16.34
C GLY A 124 14.01 0.64 -15.34
N PRO A 125 13.90 -0.58 -15.85
CA PRO A 125 13.76 -1.76 -15.01
C PRO A 125 14.97 -1.95 -14.08
N CYS A 126 14.70 -2.53 -12.92
CA CYS A 126 15.70 -2.81 -11.91
C CYS A 126 15.51 -4.24 -11.41
N GLY A 127 16.50 -5.09 -11.57
CA GLY A 127 16.47 -6.43 -10.99
C GLY A 127 16.33 -6.36 -9.49
N TRP A 128 15.31 -7.01 -8.93
CA TRP A 128 15.01 -6.95 -7.50
C TRP A 128 16.20 -7.42 -6.64
N ALA A 129 16.88 -8.48 -7.05
CA ALA A 129 18.08 -8.94 -6.35
C ALA A 129 19.22 -7.91 -6.35
N ALA A 130 19.38 -7.16 -7.44
CA ALA A 130 20.36 -6.08 -7.51
C ALA A 130 19.95 -4.88 -6.67
N TRP A 131 18.65 -4.55 -6.62
CA TRP A 131 18.09 -3.53 -5.72
C TRP A 131 18.42 -3.83 -4.25
N ASP A 132 18.16 -5.05 -3.80
CA ASP A 132 18.46 -5.47 -2.43
C ASP A 132 19.94 -5.28 -2.07
N LEU A 133 20.84 -5.59 -3.03
CA LEU A 133 22.29 -5.44 -2.85
C LEU A 133 22.75 -3.96 -2.81
N LEU A 134 21.97 -3.01 -3.33
CA LEU A 134 22.29 -1.59 -3.18
C LEU A 134 22.17 -1.12 -1.72
N GLY A 135 21.39 -1.80 -0.89
CA GLY A 135 21.24 -1.48 0.53
C GLY A 135 20.73 -0.06 0.79
N LYS A 136 19.84 0.46 -0.06
CA LYS A 136 19.34 1.85 -0.02
C LYS A 136 17.83 1.97 0.05
N ALA A 137 17.11 0.86 0.22
CA ALA A 137 15.66 0.90 0.34
C ALA A 137 15.25 1.81 1.53
N PRO A 138 14.32 2.76 1.31
CA PRO A 138 13.89 3.67 2.37
C PRO A 138 13.11 2.94 3.47
N VAL A 139 13.07 3.56 4.64
CA VAL A 139 12.33 3.06 5.80
C VAL A 139 10.82 3.20 5.63
N ILE A 140 10.07 2.24 6.17
CA ILE A 140 8.65 2.40 6.47
C ILE A 140 8.53 2.93 7.92
N GLU A 141 8.43 4.25 8.04
CA GLU A 141 8.44 4.96 9.31
C GLU A 141 7.43 4.44 10.36
N PRO A 142 6.19 4.09 10.01
CA PRO A 142 5.26 3.51 10.98
C PRO A 142 5.79 2.21 11.60
N THR A 143 6.42 1.33 10.82
CA THR A 143 7.01 0.07 11.31
C THR A 143 8.25 0.33 12.18
N LEU A 144 9.09 1.30 11.81
CA LEU A 144 10.24 1.69 12.63
C LEU A 144 9.80 2.15 14.04
N ARG A 145 8.70 2.91 14.13
CA ARG A 145 8.15 3.31 15.44
C ARG A 145 7.71 2.11 16.28
N VAL A 146 7.07 1.10 15.68
CA VAL A 146 6.70 -0.14 16.38
C VAL A 146 7.95 -0.88 16.86
N PHE A 147 8.98 -0.97 16.02
CA PHE A 147 10.27 -1.56 16.38
C PHE A 147 10.89 -0.86 17.60
N GLN A 148 10.98 0.47 17.57
CA GLN A 148 11.55 1.27 18.66
C GLN A 148 10.73 1.11 19.95
N GLN A 149 9.40 1.11 19.85
CA GLN A 149 8.50 0.89 20.97
C GLN A 149 8.69 -0.52 21.57
N ALA A 150 8.74 -1.57 20.75
CA ALA A 150 9.00 -2.93 21.20
C ALA A 150 10.33 -3.02 21.96
N ARG A 151 11.38 -2.41 21.41
CA ARG A 151 12.70 -2.35 22.03
C ARG A 151 12.68 -1.64 23.38
N SER A 152 11.98 -0.52 23.50
CA SER A 152 11.86 0.24 24.75
C SER A 152 11.14 -0.54 25.87
N LEU A 153 10.33 -1.54 25.48
CA LEU A 153 9.60 -2.43 26.39
C LEU A 153 10.33 -3.78 26.63
N ASN A 154 11.57 -3.90 26.20
CA ASN A 154 12.37 -5.14 26.25
C ASN A 154 11.73 -6.33 25.51
N VAL A 155 10.94 -6.05 24.47
CA VAL A 155 10.45 -7.05 23.51
C VAL A 155 11.57 -7.31 22.52
N ALA A 156 11.99 -8.57 22.40
CA ALA A 156 13.02 -8.98 21.44
C ALA A 156 12.45 -8.88 20.02
N VAL A 157 13.19 -8.28 19.08
CA VAL A 157 12.73 -8.17 17.69
C VAL A 157 13.55 -9.08 16.80
N PHE A 158 12.87 -9.88 16.00
CA PHE A 158 13.45 -10.78 15.00
C PHE A 158 12.99 -10.34 13.61
N PHE A 159 13.91 -10.33 12.67
CA PHE A 159 13.56 -10.19 11.25
C PHE A 159 13.55 -11.58 10.59
N ILE A 160 12.53 -11.85 9.76
CA ILE A 160 12.43 -13.06 8.94
C ILE A 160 12.06 -12.63 7.52
N THR A 161 13.01 -12.76 6.58
CA THR A 161 12.83 -12.28 5.19
C THR A 161 13.02 -13.39 4.17
N GLY A 162 12.37 -13.25 3.02
CA GLY A 162 12.59 -14.11 1.85
C GLY A 162 13.91 -13.85 1.11
N ARG A 163 14.67 -12.83 1.50
CA ARG A 163 15.99 -12.54 0.91
C ARG A 163 16.99 -13.66 1.19
N PRO A 164 17.84 -14.05 0.21
CA PRO A 164 18.84 -15.09 0.42
C PRO A 164 20.01 -14.60 1.29
N GLU A 165 20.72 -15.54 1.91
CA GLU A 165 21.88 -15.26 2.77
C GLU A 165 22.98 -14.46 2.05
N SER A 166 23.16 -14.61 0.75
CA SER A 166 24.10 -13.82 -0.05
C SER A 166 23.85 -12.30 -0.01
N GLN A 167 22.64 -11.87 0.35
CA GLN A 167 22.27 -10.46 0.50
C GLN A 167 22.41 -9.94 1.95
N ARG A 168 22.88 -10.75 2.89
CA ARG A 168 22.92 -10.43 4.33
C ARG A 168 23.59 -9.10 4.62
N LEU A 169 24.83 -8.92 4.12
CA LEU A 169 25.62 -7.72 4.43
C LEU A 169 24.91 -6.43 3.97
N ALA A 170 24.35 -6.43 2.75
CA ALA A 170 23.63 -5.29 2.23
C ALA A 170 22.33 -5.03 3.01
N THR A 171 21.60 -6.10 3.36
CA THR A 171 20.37 -6.01 4.15
C THR A 171 20.62 -5.46 5.56
N GLU A 172 21.61 -5.97 6.27
CA GLU A 172 22.01 -5.50 7.60
C GLU A 172 22.47 -4.03 7.56
N GLN A 173 23.24 -3.67 6.52
CA GLN A 173 23.65 -2.28 6.32
C GLN A 173 22.46 -1.35 6.08
N ASN A 174 21.50 -1.78 5.24
CA ASN A 174 20.31 -0.99 4.97
C ASN A 174 19.47 -0.80 6.23
N LEU A 175 19.18 -1.89 6.97
CA LEU A 175 18.44 -1.83 8.23
C LEU A 175 19.10 -0.87 9.23
N ARG A 176 20.42 -0.95 9.38
CA ARG A 176 21.19 -0.06 10.27
C ARG A 176 21.11 1.40 9.83
N ASN A 177 21.29 1.67 8.53
CA ASN A 177 21.25 3.02 7.98
C ASN A 177 19.93 3.74 8.23
N VAL A 178 18.82 3.00 8.31
CA VAL A 178 17.49 3.55 8.52
C VAL A 178 16.98 3.42 9.97
N GLY A 179 17.83 2.97 10.90
CA GLY A 179 17.54 3.02 12.34
C GLY A 179 17.07 1.72 12.99
N TYR A 180 17.07 0.60 12.27
CA TYR A 180 16.81 -0.72 12.88
C TYR A 180 18.10 -1.28 13.48
N GLU A 181 18.38 -0.93 14.72
CA GLU A 181 19.55 -1.39 15.46
C GLU A 181 19.19 -2.21 16.69
N GLY A 182 19.98 -3.21 17.00
CA GLY A 182 19.87 -4.04 18.21
C GLY A 182 18.66 -4.98 18.19
N TYR A 183 18.23 -5.44 17.04
CA TYR A 183 17.33 -6.59 16.92
C TYR A 183 18.03 -7.87 17.39
N ALA A 184 17.25 -8.89 17.77
CA ALA A 184 17.78 -10.13 18.33
C ALA A 184 18.45 -11.01 17.26
N ALA A 185 17.82 -11.17 16.09
CA ALA A 185 18.38 -11.89 14.95
C ALA A 185 17.71 -11.49 13.63
N LEU A 186 18.44 -11.76 12.53
CA LEU A 186 17.96 -11.70 11.15
C LEU A 186 18.03 -13.09 10.54
N HIS A 187 16.88 -13.63 10.16
CA HIS A 187 16.75 -14.92 9.50
C HIS A 187 16.49 -14.72 8.01
N MET A 188 17.35 -15.29 7.19
CA MET A 188 17.33 -15.19 5.73
C MET A 188 17.27 -16.59 5.13
N VAL A 189 16.85 -16.68 3.87
CA VAL A 189 16.78 -17.99 3.17
C VAL A 189 18.19 -18.51 2.92
N PRO A 190 18.51 -19.73 3.40
CA PRO A 190 19.81 -20.33 3.14
C PRO A 190 20.07 -20.50 1.64
N GLU A 191 21.34 -20.34 1.22
CA GLU A 191 21.74 -20.51 -0.17
C GLU A 191 21.38 -21.93 -0.70
N ALA A 192 21.08 -21.98 -1.98
CA ALA A 192 20.70 -23.20 -2.69
C ALA A 192 19.49 -23.95 -2.11
N THR A 193 18.68 -23.28 -1.29
CA THR A 193 17.45 -23.83 -0.73
C THR A 193 16.24 -23.27 -1.45
N HIS A 194 15.29 -24.14 -1.81
CA HIS A 194 14.03 -23.76 -2.41
C HIS A 194 12.88 -24.17 -1.51
N TYR A 195 11.99 -23.24 -1.22
CA TYR A 195 10.78 -23.48 -0.46
C TYR A 195 9.55 -23.38 -1.37
N ALA A 196 8.55 -24.20 -1.12
CA ALA A 196 7.30 -24.20 -1.89
C ALA A 196 6.52 -22.86 -1.76
N SER A 197 6.75 -22.12 -0.67
CA SER A 197 6.18 -20.80 -0.43
C SER A 197 7.00 -20.06 0.62
N ALA A 198 6.80 -18.75 0.77
CA ALA A 198 7.43 -18.00 1.86
C ALA A 198 7.01 -18.53 3.24
N ALA A 199 5.77 -18.97 3.40
CA ALA A 199 5.29 -19.59 4.64
C ALA A 199 6.06 -20.88 5.01
N ALA A 200 6.46 -21.69 4.01
CA ALA A 200 7.22 -22.92 4.24
C ALA A 200 8.62 -22.66 4.84
N PHE A 201 9.16 -21.46 4.66
CA PHE A 201 10.37 -20.99 5.32
C PHE A 201 10.06 -20.29 6.65
N LYS A 202 9.17 -19.30 6.63
CA LYS A 202 8.96 -18.37 7.75
C LYS A 202 8.32 -19.04 8.99
N ALA A 203 7.36 -19.95 8.80
CA ALA A 203 6.71 -20.62 9.93
C ALA A 203 7.65 -21.51 10.75
N PRO A 204 8.50 -22.38 10.16
CA PRO A 204 9.52 -23.11 10.91
C PRO A 204 10.51 -22.22 11.66
N VAL A 205 10.86 -21.05 11.11
CA VAL A 205 11.73 -20.09 11.82
C VAL A 205 11.03 -19.52 13.05
N ARG A 206 9.76 -19.11 12.95
CA ARG A 206 8.97 -18.68 14.12
C ARG A 206 8.88 -19.80 15.17
N ALA A 207 8.62 -21.04 14.74
CA ALA A 207 8.62 -22.20 15.64
C ALA A 207 9.98 -22.42 16.34
N ALA A 208 11.09 -22.12 15.67
CA ALA A 208 12.43 -22.19 16.27
C ALA A 208 12.60 -21.12 17.35
N ILE A 209 12.18 -19.88 17.10
CA ILE A 209 12.21 -18.77 18.08
C ILE A 209 11.40 -19.14 19.33
N GLU A 210 10.23 -19.79 19.18
CA GLU A 210 9.44 -20.27 20.32
C GLU A 210 10.17 -21.38 21.09
N ARG A 211 10.81 -22.33 20.39
CA ARG A 211 11.61 -23.38 21.05
C ARG A 211 12.80 -22.83 21.83
N ASP A 212 13.33 -21.66 21.42
CA ASP A 212 14.37 -20.93 22.15
C ASP A 212 13.81 -20.18 23.39
N GLY A 213 12.52 -20.38 23.69
CA GLY A 213 11.85 -19.91 24.89
C GLY A 213 11.28 -18.49 24.78
N TYR A 214 11.15 -17.95 23.57
CA TYR A 214 10.41 -16.69 23.33
C TYR A 214 8.92 -16.97 23.15
N THR A 215 8.10 -16.00 23.53
CA THR A 215 6.69 -15.96 23.12
C THR A 215 6.56 -14.88 22.04
N ILE A 216 6.28 -15.27 20.80
CA ILE A 216 6.04 -14.31 19.73
C ILE A 216 4.67 -13.70 19.93
N ILE A 217 4.62 -12.54 20.60
CA ILE A 217 3.36 -11.84 20.89
C ILE A 217 2.77 -11.16 19.65
N ALA A 218 3.62 -10.80 18.66
CA ALA A 218 3.19 -10.18 17.42
C ALA A 218 4.07 -10.62 16.25
N SER A 219 3.46 -10.79 15.06
CA SER A 219 4.15 -10.96 13.79
C SER A 219 3.55 -9.99 12.77
N MET A 220 4.41 -9.23 12.07
CA MET A 220 3.99 -8.25 11.06
C MET A 220 4.64 -8.57 9.72
N GLY A 221 3.86 -8.48 8.65
CA GLY A 221 4.28 -8.65 7.27
C GLY A 221 3.24 -8.11 6.31
N ASP A 222 3.64 -7.86 5.07
CA ASP A 222 2.78 -7.33 4.01
C ASP A 222 2.13 -8.44 3.16
N GLN A 223 2.64 -9.68 3.27
CA GLN A 223 2.08 -10.82 2.56
C GLN A 223 1.40 -11.79 3.54
N PRO A 224 0.24 -12.37 3.19
CA PRO A 224 -0.37 -13.43 4.00
C PRO A 224 0.56 -14.61 4.28
N SER A 225 1.51 -14.90 3.37
CA SER A 225 2.52 -15.94 3.57
C SER A 225 3.50 -15.64 4.72
N ASP A 226 3.70 -14.37 5.10
CA ASP A 226 4.52 -13.97 6.25
C ASP A 226 3.92 -14.40 7.57
N LEU A 227 2.60 -14.46 7.63
CA LEU A 227 1.82 -14.70 8.84
C LEU A 227 1.24 -16.10 8.91
N ALA A 228 1.23 -16.83 7.78
CA ALA A 228 0.68 -18.19 7.70
C ALA A 228 1.51 -19.19 8.50
N GLY A 229 0.86 -20.28 8.97
CA GLY A 229 1.51 -21.38 9.70
C GLY A 229 1.61 -21.16 11.20
N GLY A 230 1.02 -20.12 11.76
CA GLY A 230 0.96 -19.87 13.21
C GLY A 230 2.28 -19.39 13.81
N HIS A 231 2.50 -19.77 15.08
CA HIS A 231 3.69 -19.38 15.85
C HIS A 231 3.81 -17.87 16.09
N ALA A 232 2.67 -17.23 16.34
CA ALA A 232 2.54 -15.87 16.86
C ALA A 232 1.15 -15.71 17.48
N GLU A 233 1.02 -14.99 18.57
CA GLU A 233 -0.27 -14.75 19.22
C GLU A 233 -1.17 -13.85 18.35
N GLN A 234 -0.61 -12.76 17.80
CA GLN A 234 -1.35 -11.80 16.99
C GLN A 234 -0.62 -11.49 15.68
N PRO A 235 -1.20 -11.85 14.52
CA PRO A 235 -0.69 -11.43 13.22
C PRO A 235 -1.22 -10.03 12.85
N PHE A 236 -0.36 -9.23 12.20
CA PHE A 236 -0.70 -7.91 11.66
C PHE A 236 -0.31 -7.86 10.18
N LEU A 237 -1.31 -7.88 9.31
CA LEU A 237 -1.12 -7.81 7.86
C LEU A 237 -1.10 -6.34 7.42
N LEU A 238 0.04 -5.89 6.90
CA LEU A 238 0.18 -4.58 6.30
C LEU A 238 -0.43 -4.56 4.89
N PRO A 239 -0.95 -3.41 4.43
CA PRO A 239 -1.45 -3.28 3.08
C PRO A 239 -0.31 -3.42 2.06
N ASN A 240 -0.51 -4.25 1.03
CA ASN A 240 0.33 -4.31 -0.16
C ASN A 240 -0.51 -4.68 -1.39
N PRO A 241 -1.01 -3.69 -2.15
CA PRO A 241 -1.72 -3.94 -3.41
C PRO A 241 -0.79 -4.03 -4.62
N PHE A 242 0.54 -3.99 -4.44
CA PHE A 242 1.50 -3.78 -5.52
C PHE A 242 1.99 -5.08 -6.15
N TYR A 243 2.17 -6.13 -5.34
CA TYR A 243 2.59 -7.45 -5.79
C TYR A 243 2.12 -8.54 -4.84
N ARG A 244 2.29 -9.80 -5.25
CA ARG A 244 1.92 -10.96 -4.46
C ARG A 244 3.06 -11.96 -4.37
N ILE A 245 3.34 -12.43 -3.15
CA ILE A 245 4.20 -13.57 -2.86
C ILE A 245 3.30 -14.74 -2.42
N PRO A 246 3.30 -15.87 -3.14
CA PRO A 246 2.48 -17.04 -2.83
C PRO A 246 2.94 -17.80 -1.57
#